data_415da26940b4d3de5a7d68ebfba73056
#
_entry.id   415da26940b4d3de5a7d68ebfba73056
#
_cell.length_a   1.000
_cell.length_b   1.000
_cell.length_c   1.000
_cell.angle_alpha   90.00
_cell.angle_beta   90.00
_cell.angle_gamma   90.00
#
_symmetry.space_group_name_H-M   'P 1'
#
loop_
_entity.id
_entity.type
_entity.pdbx_description
1 polymer ?
#
loop_
_entity_poly.entity_id
_entity_poly.type
_entity_poly.pdbx_seq_one_letter_code
_entity_poly.pdbx_strand_id
1 'polypeptide(L)'
;MNENEMGYRGSKSEFKNPQPTKISVKEQRVDGSCFGYKPKLRCILTGGESCYPIKIPSKQLNNRTFSTLNLQPLLNQWFITGFADAEGCFTIKIQPNAKLKTKWRVRPVFSITLHLKDMSLLKAIQNTLGVGKITKCGKTAVIYAVDSVKEIPVILNHFDKYPLITHKLSDYLIFKQCFEIIKQGEHLTERGLLEIISLKSSLNLGLPDYLKNAFPNIFAKDRPEYFFKGIPDPFWVSGFISGDGSFQIVLRNSNNQVFARLGIHLHVREIEVLKGLATYFKLYNIEPSSPALGPEAEAKQAKVTEPAKKISFSAFDQGSGRQVKSVSLQISKFSDIVNIIIPFFNQYPIVGTKSLDFKDFKKVCDIIKTKDHLTSPSVFNKILKIKSGMNLNRK
;
A
#
# COMPACT_ATOMS: atom_id res chain seq x y z
N MET A 1 4.80 -36.13 0.30
CA MET A 1 5.44 -35.24 -0.67
C MET A 1 4.91 -33.86 -0.41
N ASN A 2 5.79 -32.95 0.00
CA ASN A 2 5.45 -31.74 0.73
C ASN A 2 4.92 -30.63 -0.18
N GLU A 3 3.65 -30.30 -0.03
CA GLU A 3 3.08 -29.01 -0.41
C GLU A 3 3.05 -28.12 0.83
N ASN A 4 4.12 -27.42 1.08
CA ASN A 4 4.15 -26.40 2.11
C ASN A 4 4.87 -25.16 1.60
N GLU A 5 4.25 -24.05 1.90
CA GLU A 5 4.70 -22.68 1.96
C GLU A 5 4.12 -21.74 0.92
N MET A 6 2.80 -21.44 1.09
CA MET A 6 2.32 -20.12 0.76
C MET A 6 2.51 -19.21 1.98
N GLY A 7 3.68 -18.59 2.05
CA GLY A 7 4.01 -17.62 3.07
C GLY A 7 3.11 -16.40 3.00
N TYR A 8 2.36 -16.19 4.05
CA TYR A 8 1.60 -14.99 4.36
C TYR A 8 2.54 -13.79 4.44
N ARG A 9 2.41 -12.84 3.52
CA ARG A 9 3.07 -11.54 3.62
C ARG A 9 2.32 -10.59 4.55
N GLY A 10 2.28 -10.93 5.83
CA GLY A 10 2.17 -9.93 6.86
C GLY A 10 3.59 -9.46 7.16
N SER A 11 3.83 -8.16 7.14
CA SER A 11 5.15 -7.57 7.39
C SER A 11 5.70 -7.99 8.75
N LYS A 12 6.42 -9.13 8.79
CA LYS A 12 7.31 -9.50 9.90
C LYS A 12 8.66 -8.86 9.63
N SER A 13 8.87 -7.67 10.11
CA SER A 13 10.20 -7.12 10.28
C SER A 13 10.74 -7.53 11.65
N GLU A 14 11.23 -8.74 11.77
CA GLU A 14 12.15 -9.09 12.85
C GLU A 14 13.52 -8.51 12.50
N PHE A 15 13.84 -7.35 13.09
CA PHE A 15 15.19 -6.81 13.08
C PHE A 15 16.02 -7.55 14.13
N LYS A 16 16.85 -8.49 13.71
CA LYS A 16 18.02 -8.91 14.47
C LYS A 16 19.04 -7.76 14.41
N ASN A 17 19.36 -7.19 15.59
CA ASN A 17 20.43 -6.21 15.75
C ASN A 17 21.78 -6.84 15.34
N PRO A 18 22.53 -6.25 14.41
CA PRO A 18 23.93 -6.54 14.26
C PRO A 18 24.72 -5.77 15.35
N GLN A 19 25.63 -6.46 16.01
CA GLN A 19 26.61 -5.92 16.94
C GLN A 19 27.47 -4.85 16.27
N PRO A 20 27.90 -3.80 16.98
CA PRO A 20 28.68 -2.72 16.40
C PRO A 20 30.14 -3.12 16.24
N THR A 21 30.55 -3.39 15.02
CA THR A 21 31.99 -3.38 14.68
C THR A 21 32.47 -1.94 14.51
N LYS A 22 33.43 -1.57 15.36
CA LYS A 22 34.14 -0.30 15.28
C LYS A 22 34.95 -0.26 13.97
N ILE A 23 34.58 0.66 13.08
CA ILE A 23 35.47 1.11 12.01
C ILE A 23 35.63 2.62 12.17
N SER A 24 36.85 3.01 12.53
CA SER A 24 37.31 4.39 12.58
C SER A 24 37.47 4.90 11.16
N VAL A 25 36.67 5.89 10.75
CA VAL A 25 36.89 6.64 9.52
C VAL A 25 37.24 8.06 9.90
N LYS A 26 38.44 8.49 9.51
CA LYS A 26 38.93 9.87 9.63
C LYS A 26 38.09 10.77 8.75
N GLU A 27 37.49 11.81 9.35
CA GLU A 27 36.90 12.93 8.63
C GLU A 27 38.02 13.77 7.98
N GLN A 28 37.98 13.89 6.66
CA GLN A 28 38.67 14.95 5.93
C GLN A 28 37.70 16.11 5.74
N ARG A 29 37.97 17.22 6.40
CA ARG A 29 37.33 18.51 6.13
C ARG A 29 37.91 19.07 4.84
N VAL A 30 37.04 19.42 3.89
CA VAL A 30 37.42 20.25 2.74
C VAL A 30 36.66 21.56 2.90
N ASP A 31 37.38 22.62 3.28
CA ASP A 31 36.87 23.96 3.24
C ASP A 31 36.83 24.46 1.81
N GLY A 32 35.62 24.70 1.32
CA GLY A 32 35.32 25.33 0.04
C GLY A 32 34.29 26.43 0.23
N SER A 33 34.75 27.64 0.59
CA SER A 33 33.93 28.84 0.56
C SER A 33 33.68 29.26 -0.88
N CYS A 34 32.41 29.23 -1.33
CA CYS A 34 31.98 29.89 -2.56
C CYS A 34 30.87 30.89 -2.26
N PHE A 35 31.19 32.15 -2.40
CA PHE A 35 30.24 33.24 -2.52
C PHE A 35 29.39 33.07 -3.74
N GLY A 36 28.09 32.92 -3.59
CA GLY A 36 27.10 32.76 -4.67
C GLY A 36 26.01 33.82 -4.57
N TYR A 37 26.03 34.72 -5.54
CA TYR A 37 25.03 35.74 -5.84
C TYR A 37 23.63 35.13 -6.01
N LYS A 38 22.60 35.69 -5.33
CA LYS A 38 21.18 35.41 -5.55
C LYS A 38 20.59 36.41 -6.53
N PRO A 39 20.04 36.00 -7.69
CA PRO A 39 19.20 36.89 -8.48
C PRO A 39 17.76 36.85 -7.94
N LYS A 40 17.28 38.03 -7.47
CA LYS A 40 15.86 38.27 -7.21
C LYS A 40 15.14 38.48 -8.55
N LEU A 41 14.33 37.53 -8.99
CA LEU A 41 13.34 37.80 -10.03
C LEU A 41 12.11 38.46 -9.40
N ARG A 42 11.94 39.75 -9.66
CA ARG A 42 10.68 40.48 -9.45
C ARG A 42 10.01 40.63 -10.83
N CYS A 43 8.92 39.92 -11.09
CA CYS A 43 8.01 40.27 -12.17
C CYS A 43 7.07 41.36 -11.69
N ILE A 44 7.18 42.55 -12.26
CA ILE A 44 6.16 43.62 -12.20
C ILE A 44 5.60 43.71 -13.62
N LEU A 45 4.34 43.38 -13.79
CA LEU A 45 3.56 43.69 -14.99
C LEU A 45 3.01 45.12 -14.85
N THR A 46 3.55 46.04 -15.58
CA THR A 46 2.87 47.30 -15.97
C THR A 46 3.23 47.59 -17.40
N GLY A 47 2.22 47.92 -18.18
CA GLY A 47 2.29 48.14 -19.61
C GLY A 47 3.09 49.39 -20.02
N GLY A 48 3.60 49.38 -21.24
CA GLY A 48 4.23 50.50 -21.91
C GLY A 48 5.29 50.05 -22.91
N GLU A 49 5.05 50.37 -24.17
CA GLU A 49 5.84 50.01 -25.33
C GLU A 49 7.31 50.46 -25.21
N SER A 50 8.24 49.58 -25.51
CA SER A 50 9.45 49.80 -26.30
C SER A 50 10.26 48.50 -26.39
N CYS A 51 10.24 47.85 -27.54
CA CYS A 51 11.06 46.68 -27.85
C CYS A 51 12.47 47.14 -28.25
N TYR A 52 13.45 46.88 -27.38
CA TYR A 52 14.86 46.85 -27.77
C TYR A 52 15.30 45.39 -27.97
N PRO A 53 15.88 45.02 -29.12
CA PRO A 53 16.36 43.66 -29.32
C PRO A 53 17.63 43.43 -28.51
N ILE A 54 17.56 42.59 -27.51
CA ILE A 54 18.73 42.08 -26.78
C ILE A 54 19.46 41.11 -27.73
N LYS A 55 20.62 41.53 -28.27
CA LYS A 55 21.54 40.64 -28.98
C LYS A 55 22.16 39.68 -27.98
N ILE A 56 21.69 38.44 -27.97
CA ILE A 56 22.32 37.33 -27.22
C ILE A 56 23.53 36.88 -28.05
N PRO A 57 24.77 36.84 -27.47
CA PRO A 57 25.94 36.35 -28.21
C PRO A 57 25.77 34.85 -28.50
N SER A 58 25.83 34.47 -29.76
CA SER A 58 25.58 33.12 -30.28
C SER A 58 26.67 32.08 -29.95
N LYS A 59 27.54 32.31 -28.98
CA LYS A 59 28.67 31.39 -28.65
C LYS A 59 28.61 30.73 -27.27
N GLN A 60 27.48 30.71 -26.56
CA GLN A 60 27.32 30.00 -25.29
C GLN A 60 25.98 29.26 -25.19
N LEU A 61 25.45 28.75 -26.27
CA LEU A 61 24.51 27.64 -26.19
C LEU A 61 25.32 26.34 -25.99
N ASN A 62 25.78 26.11 -24.76
CA ASN A 62 26.10 24.75 -24.35
C ASN A 62 24.83 23.93 -24.58
N ASN A 63 24.86 23.01 -25.54
CA ASN A 63 23.93 21.92 -25.70
C ASN A 63 23.98 21.05 -24.42
N ARG A 64 23.47 21.54 -23.30
CA ARG A 64 22.93 20.68 -22.26
C ARG A 64 21.71 20.07 -22.92
N THR A 65 21.87 18.86 -23.44
CA THR A 65 20.77 17.96 -23.68
C THR A 65 19.87 18.06 -22.46
N PHE A 66 18.71 18.68 -22.62
CA PHE A 66 17.61 18.49 -21.69
C PHE A 66 17.37 16.99 -21.72
N SER A 67 17.95 16.26 -20.76
CA SER A 67 17.48 14.94 -20.45
C SER A 67 16.00 15.13 -20.23
N THR A 68 15.18 14.59 -21.10
CA THR A 68 13.75 14.48 -20.90
C THR A 68 13.61 13.88 -19.52
N LEU A 69 13.26 14.72 -18.53
CA LEU A 69 12.86 14.26 -17.22
C LEU A 69 11.75 13.26 -17.53
N ASN A 70 12.03 11.97 -17.35
CA ASN A 70 11.04 10.92 -17.36
C ASN A 70 10.15 11.20 -16.13
N LEU A 71 9.28 12.21 -16.28
CA LEU A 71 8.23 12.50 -15.31
C LEU A 71 7.31 11.29 -15.34
N GLN A 72 7.51 10.39 -14.37
CA GLN A 72 6.56 9.32 -14.12
C GLN A 72 5.17 9.98 -13.99
N PRO A 73 4.14 9.45 -14.68
CA PRO A 73 2.81 10.05 -14.62
C PRO A 73 2.35 10.10 -13.16
N LEU A 74 1.73 11.22 -12.79
CA LEU A 74 1.15 11.38 -11.45
C LEU A 74 0.06 10.33 -11.25
N LEU A 75 0.07 9.69 -10.10
CA LEU A 75 -0.95 8.71 -9.72
C LEU A 75 -2.22 9.43 -9.26
N ASN A 76 -3.37 8.79 -9.48
CA ASN A 76 -4.62 9.24 -8.88
C ASN A 76 -4.50 9.18 -7.35
N GLN A 77 -5.07 10.16 -6.64
CA GLN A 77 -4.96 10.24 -5.17
C GLN A 77 -5.63 9.06 -4.48
N TRP A 78 -6.80 8.62 -4.96
CA TRP A 78 -7.46 7.44 -4.43
C TRP A 78 -6.68 6.15 -4.67
N PHE A 79 -5.90 6.07 -5.77
CA PHE A 79 -4.98 4.95 -5.99
C PHE A 79 -3.94 4.87 -4.86
N ILE A 80 -3.36 6.04 -4.47
CA ILE A 80 -2.38 6.09 -3.37
C ILE A 80 -3.01 5.63 -2.06
N THR A 81 -4.25 6.08 -1.77
CA THR A 81 -4.97 5.64 -0.56
C THR A 81 -5.24 4.13 -0.59
N GLY A 82 -5.77 3.59 -1.68
CA GLY A 82 -6.01 2.14 -1.81
C GLY A 82 -4.73 1.33 -1.69
N PHE A 83 -3.63 1.80 -2.29
CA PHE A 83 -2.33 1.15 -2.16
C PHE A 83 -1.76 1.26 -0.74
N ALA A 84 -1.99 2.39 -0.04
CA ALA A 84 -1.61 2.56 1.36
C ALA A 84 -2.46 1.69 2.31
N ASP A 85 -3.75 1.50 2.01
CA ASP A 85 -4.60 0.53 2.74
C ASP A 85 -4.04 -0.89 2.64
N ALA A 86 -3.45 -1.28 1.50
CA ALA A 86 -2.77 -2.56 1.34
C ALA A 86 -1.38 -2.57 2.03
N GLU A 87 -0.45 -1.71 1.62
CA GLU A 87 0.99 -1.80 1.89
C GLU A 87 1.53 -0.70 2.82
N GLY A 88 0.75 0.34 3.14
CA GLY A 88 1.19 1.47 3.97
C GLY A 88 1.34 1.10 5.44
N CYS A 89 2.28 1.76 6.12
CA CYS A 89 2.52 1.59 7.55
C CYS A 89 2.68 2.96 8.22
N PHE A 90 1.84 3.21 9.24
CA PHE A 90 1.94 4.35 10.14
C PHE A 90 2.62 3.89 11.42
N THR A 91 3.72 4.49 11.81
CA THR A 91 4.43 4.11 13.04
C THR A 91 5.06 5.29 13.75
N ILE A 92 5.18 5.19 15.06
CA ILE A 92 5.94 6.12 15.89
C ILE A 92 7.21 5.39 16.35
N LYS A 93 8.36 5.85 15.86
CA LYS A 93 9.67 5.34 16.30
C LYS A 93 10.10 6.05 17.57
N ILE A 94 10.29 5.29 18.65
CA ILE A 94 10.78 5.78 19.94
C ILE A 94 12.10 5.06 20.21
N GLN A 95 13.19 5.79 20.32
CA GLN A 95 14.53 5.21 20.46
C GLN A 95 15.29 5.91 21.58
N PRO A 96 16.13 5.20 22.38
CA PRO A 96 16.98 5.83 23.38
C PRO A 96 17.86 6.89 22.76
N ASN A 97 17.96 8.05 23.44
CA ASN A 97 18.87 9.15 23.07
C ASN A 97 19.29 9.92 24.32
N ALA A 98 20.50 9.64 24.81
CA ALA A 98 21.03 10.23 26.02
C ALA A 98 21.16 11.76 26.00
N LYS A 99 21.19 12.38 24.80
CA LYS A 99 21.32 13.83 24.64
C LYS A 99 20.02 14.60 24.92
N LEU A 100 18.86 13.91 24.92
CA LEU A 100 17.57 14.54 25.20
C LEU A 100 17.27 14.50 26.69
N LYS A 101 16.54 15.50 27.21
CA LYS A 101 16.11 15.56 28.61
C LYS A 101 15.30 14.31 29.01
N THR A 102 14.38 13.88 28.15
CA THR A 102 13.58 12.66 28.34
C THR A 102 14.34 11.37 28.09
N LYS A 103 15.58 11.41 27.58
CA LYS A 103 16.41 10.26 27.15
C LYS A 103 15.82 9.47 25.97
N TRP A 104 14.75 9.93 25.36
CA TRP A 104 14.07 9.25 24.25
C TRP A 104 13.85 10.19 23.05
N ARG A 105 14.16 9.69 21.87
CA ARG A 105 13.86 10.36 20.61
C ARG A 105 12.60 9.78 20.00
N VAL A 106 11.62 10.63 19.75
CA VAL A 106 10.33 10.27 19.12
C VAL A 106 10.32 10.78 17.67
N ARG A 107 9.89 9.93 16.72
CA ARG A 107 9.74 10.30 15.31
C ARG A 107 8.50 9.65 14.72
N PRO A 108 7.60 10.43 14.07
CA PRO A 108 6.53 9.87 13.27
C PRO A 108 7.11 9.38 11.95
N VAL A 109 6.64 8.23 11.44
CA VAL A 109 7.07 7.67 10.16
C VAL A 109 5.88 7.08 9.43
N PHE A 110 5.60 7.58 8.24
CA PHE A 110 4.79 6.89 7.25
C PHE A 110 5.72 6.17 6.28
N SER A 111 5.45 4.91 5.95
CA SER A 111 6.31 4.15 5.04
C SER A 111 5.55 3.12 4.23
N ILE A 112 6.10 2.81 3.04
CA ILE A 112 5.67 1.71 2.18
C ILE A 112 6.92 0.92 1.82
N THR A 113 6.91 -0.38 2.08
CA THR A 113 8.05 -1.28 1.80
C THR A 113 7.66 -2.27 0.72
N LEU A 114 8.41 -2.27 -0.38
CA LEU A 114 8.16 -3.16 -1.53
C LEU A 114 9.42 -3.92 -1.93
N HIS A 115 9.25 -4.89 -2.81
CA HIS A 115 10.36 -5.51 -3.51
C HIS A 115 11.01 -4.50 -4.48
N LEU A 116 12.32 -4.62 -4.72
CA LEU A 116 13.10 -3.74 -5.61
C LEU A 116 12.51 -3.62 -7.03
N LYS A 117 11.81 -4.65 -7.50
CA LYS A 117 11.10 -4.65 -8.79
C LYS A 117 10.03 -3.55 -8.90
N ASP A 118 9.46 -3.13 -7.77
CA ASP A 118 8.40 -2.11 -7.69
C ASP A 118 8.94 -0.71 -7.34
N MET A 119 10.26 -0.49 -7.49
CA MET A 119 10.86 0.82 -7.25
C MET A 119 10.22 1.93 -8.09
N SER A 120 9.82 1.64 -9.34
CA SER A 120 9.15 2.61 -10.21
C SER A 120 7.80 3.08 -9.63
N LEU A 121 7.05 2.18 -8.99
CA LEU A 121 5.80 2.52 -8.32
C LEU A 121 6.05 3.43 -7.10
N LEU A 122 7.06 3.11 -6.27
CA LEU A 122 7.42 3.99 -5.15
C LEU A 122 7.87 5.38 -5.63
N LYS A 123 8.60 5.47 -6.74
CA LYS A 123 8.97 6.77 -7.35
C LYS A 123 7.74 7.54 -7.82
N ALA A 124 6.76 6.87 -8.43
CA ALA A 124 5.51 7.51 -8.84
C ALA A 124 4.71 8.02 -7.63
N ILE A 125 4.65 7.27 -6.53
CA ILE A 125 4.03 7.71 -5.27
C ILE A 125 4.78 8.92 -4.70
N GLN A 126 6.12 8.86 -4.62
CA GLN A 126 6.94 9.98 -4.15
C GLN A 126 6.72 11.24 -4.99
N ASN A 127 6.73 11.12 -6.31
CA ASN A 127 6.49 12.25 -7.21
C ASN A 127 5.09 12.85 -7.03
N THR A 128 4.08 12.01 -6.79
CA THR A 128 2.70 12.47 -6.60
C THR A 128 2.51 13.17 -5.26
N LEU A 129 3.09 12.65 -4.18
CA LEU A 129 3.02 13.25 -2.85
C LEU A 129 4.01 14.42 -2.67
N GLY A 130 5.08 14.46 -3.45
CA GLY A 130 6.09 15.54 -3.45
C GLY A 130 7.01 15.53 -2.23
N VAL A 131 6.96 14.52 -1.36
CA VAL A 131 7.73 14.44 -0.10
C VAL A 131 8.31 13.05 0.11
N GLY A 132 9.19 12.93 1.12
CA GLY A 132 9.77 11.66 1.53
C GLY A 132 10.99 11.23 0.72
N LYS A 133 11.52 10.07 1.08
CA LYS A 133 12.73 9.49 0.47
C LYS A 133 12.56 8.00 0.20
N ILE A 134 13.25 7.53 -0.83
CA ILE A 134 13.32 6.10 -1.17
C ILE A 134 14.71 5.60 -0.84
N THR A 135 14.79 4.55 -0.02
CA THR A 135 16.05 3.92 0.39
C THR A 135 16.00 2.41 0.19
N LYS A 136 17.14 1.79 -0.13
CA LYS A 136 17.26 0.33 -0.18
C LYS A 136 17.24 -0.24 1.25
N CYS A 137 16.56 -1.36 1.43
CA CYS A 137 16.49 -2.12 2.68
C CYS A 137 16.89 -3.58 2.41
N GLY A 138 18.09 -3.96 2.81
CA GLY A 138 18.63 -5.27 2.48
C GLY A 138 18.92 -5.45 0.98
N LYS A 139 18.88 -6.72 0.50
CA LYS A 139 19.24 -7.07 -0.88
C LYS A 139 18.11 -6.85 -1.89
N THR A 140 16.87 -7.04 -1.49
CA THR A 140 15.72 -7.16 -2.40
C THR A 140 14.58 -6.22 -2.10
N ALA A 141 14.65 -5.42 -1.03
CA ALA A 141 13.59 -4.51 -0.62
C ALA A 141 13.99 -3.03 -0.79
N VAL A 142 12.99 -2.20 -1.02
CA VAL A 142 13.08 -0.74 -1.01
C VAL A 142 11.98 -0.17 -0.13
N ILE A 143 12.27 0.92 0.53
CA ILE A 143 11.33 1.62 1.41
C ILE A 143 11.17 3.04 0.91
N TYR A 144 9.93 3.45 0.67
CA TYR A 144 9.54 4.86 0.65
C TYR A 144 9.16 5.26 2.06
N ALA A 145 9.73 6.34 2.58
CA ALA A 145 9.45 6.81 3.93
C ALA A 145 9.38 8.33 4.01
N VAL A 146 8.41 8.82 4.78
CA VAL A 146 8.26 10.21 5.20
C VAL A 146 8.42 10.23 6.72
N ASP A 147 9.52 10.80 7.22
CA ASP A 147 9.89 10.83 8.63
C ASP A 147 10.26 12.25 9.15
N SER A 148 10.14 13.25 8.30
CA SER A 148 10.36 14.65 8.66
C SER A 148 9.08 15.28 9.22
N VAL A 149 9.17 15.89 10.41
CA VAL A 149 8.06 16.63 11.02
C VAL A 149 7.52 17.73 10.08
N LYS A 150 8.37 18.28 9.19
CA LYS A 150 7.96 19.30 8.20
C LYS A 150 7.17 18.70 7.03
N GLU A 151 7.38 17.42 6.71
CA GLU A 151 6.78 16.74 5.57
C GLU A 151 5.54 15.91 5.95
N ILE A 152 5.45 15.41 7.19
CA ILE A 152 4.28 14.64 7.68
C ILE A 152 2.95 15.35 7.44
N PRO A 153 2.80 16.68 7.55
CA PRO A 153 1.54 17.37 7.24
C PRO A 153 1.01 17.09 5.82
N VAL A 154 1.88 16.85 4.85
CA VAL A 154 1.46 16.47 3.48
C VAL A 154 0.75 15.11 3.49
N ILE A 155 1.29 14.15 4.26
CA ILE A 155 0.70 12.81 4.44
C ILE A 155 -0.64 12.89 5.16
N LEU A 156 -0.72 13.70 6.23
CA LEU A 156 -1.97 13.90 6.97
C LEU A 156 -3.04 14.55 6.09
N ASN A 157 -2.69 15.61 5.35
CA ASN A 157 -3.60 16.29 4.44
C ASN A 157 -4.10 15.36 3.32
N HIS A 158 -3.24 14.45 2.82
CA HIS A 158 -3.64 13.46 1.84
C HIS A 158 -4.72 12.52 2.41
N PHE A 159 -4.49 11.89 3.56
CA PHE A 159 -5.43 10.92 4.14
C PHE A 159 -6.64 11.56 4.83
N ASP A 160 -6.58 12.83 5.19
CA ASP A 160 -7.76 13.59 5.62
C ASP A 160 -8.71 13.87 4.44
N LYS A 161 -8.16 14.11 3.24
CA LYS A 161 -8.93 14.38 2.02
C LYS A 161 -9.36 13.10 1.30
N TYR A 162 -8.53 12.07 1.34
CA TYR A 162 -8.75 10.76 0.73
C TYR A 162 -8.60 9.66 1.79
N PRO A 163 -9.64 9.47 2.64
CA PRO A 163 -9.53 8.63 3.84
C PRO A 163 -9.33 7.15 3.52
N LEU A 164 -8.55 6.49 4.38
CA LEU A 164 -8.42 5.04 4.44
C LEU A 164 -9.77 4.39 4.78
N ILE A 165 -10.01 3.19 4.26
CA ILE A 165 -11.26 2.46 4.48
C ILE A 165 -11.07 1.05 5.06
N THR A 166 -9.85 0.69 5.45
CA THR A 166 -9.53 -0.53 6.20
C THR A 166 -9.31 -0.19 7.68
N HIS A 167 -9.10 -1.21 8.54
CA HIS A 167 -8.72 -1.00 9.94
C HIS A 167 -7.42 -0.19 10.10
N LYS A 168 -6.68 0.02 9.04
CA LYS A 168 -5.51 0.93 9.02
C LYS A 168 -5.90 2.39 9.30
N LEU A 169 -7.17 2.76 9.08
CA LEU A 169 -7.70 4.06 9.50
C LEU A 169 -7.49 4.31 11.00
N SER A 170 -7.72 3.30 11.85
CA SER A 170 -7.48 3.45 13.31
C SER A 170 -6.01 3.69 13.61
N ASP A 171 -5.08 3.01 12.89
CA ASP A 171 -3.63 3.27 13.02
C ASP A 171 -3.27 4.69 12.57
N TYR A 172 -3.87 5.17 11.49
CA TYR A 172 -3.70 6.54 11.00
C TYR A 172 -4.17 7.58 12.03
N LEU A 173 -5.33 7.37 12.65
CA LEU A 173 -5.88 8.30 13.66
C LEU A 173 -4.97 8.38 14.90
N ILE A 174 -4.47 7.24 15.38
CA ILE A 174 -3.47 7.21 16.47
C ILE A 174 -2.18 7.94 16.06
N PHE A 175 -1.69 7.66 14.85
CA PHE A 175 -0.51 8.32 14.30
C PHE A 175 -0.69 9.85 14.25
N LYS A 176 -1.86 10.33 13.82
CA LYS A 176 -2.21 11.75 13.76
C LYS A 176 -2.23 12.38 15.15
N GLN A 177 -2.82 11.72 16.16
CA GLN A 177 -2.81 12.18 17.55
C GLN A 177 -1.36 12.30 18.08
N CYS A 178 -0.52 11.29 17.86
CA CYS A 178 0.89 11.36 18.24
C CYS A 178 1.62 12.52 17.54
N PHE A 179 1.29 12.76 16.27
CA PHE A 179 1.91 13.85 15.52
C PHE A 179 1.56 15.22 16.08
N GLU A 180 0.31 15.45 16.52
CA GLU A 180 -0.08 16.72 17.13
C GLU A 180 0.72 17.00 18.42
N ILE A 181 0.93 15.99 19.28
CA ILE A 181 1.79 16.09 20.47
C ILE A 181 3.25 16.46 20.08
N ILE A 182 3.75 15.82 18.99
CA ILE A 182 5.10 16.09 18.49
C ILE A 182 5.20 17.51 17.93
N LYS A 183 4.21 17.97 17.20
CA LYS A 183 4.14 19.30 16.58
C LYS A 183 4.14 20.43 17.62
N GLN A 184 3.45 20.21 18.74
CA GLN A 184 3.42 21.13 19.89
C GLN A 184 4.72 21.10 20.71
N GLY A 185 5.64 20.15 20.46
CA GLY A 185 6.87 19.98 21.21
C GLY A 185 6.70 19.25 22.54
N GLU A 186 5.49 18.84 22.91
CA GLU A 186 5.19 18.19 24.19
C GLU A 186 5.89 16.84 24.34
N HIS A 187 6.23 16.15 23.24
CA HIS A 187 7.03 14.92 23.24
C HIS A 187 8.43 15.07 23.90
N LEU A 188 8.88 16.31 24.16
CA LEU A 188 10.12 16.61 24.88
C LEU A 188 9.91 16.69 26.41
N THR A 189 8.66 16.65 26.87
CA THR A 189 8.30 16.56 28.29
C THR A 189 8.04 15.08 28.65
N GLU A 190 8.18 14.76 29.95
CA GLU A 190 7.88 13.42 30.43
C GLU A 190 6.41 13.05 30.21
N ARG A 191 5.47 13.96 30.50
CA ARG A 191 4.04 13.77 30.31
C ARG A 191 3.70 13.46 28.85
N GLY A 192 4.15 14.27 27.90
CA GLY A 192 3.86 14.07 26.47
C GLY A 192 4.54 12.83 25.90
N LEU A 193 5.74 12.45 26.40
CA LEU A 193 6.37 11.18 26.05
C LEU A 193 5.53 9.98 26.52
N LEU A 194 5.06 9.97 27.78
CA LEU A 194 4.22 8.91 28.31
C LEU A 194 2.89 8.79 27.56
N GLU A 195 2.29 9.91 27.18
CA GLU A 195 1.07 9.92 26.35
C GLU A 195 1.31 9.32 24.98
N ILE A 196 2.42 9.65 24.30
CA ILE A 196 2.79 9.03 23.01
C ILE A 196 3.04 7.53 23.16
N ILE A 197 3.67 7.08 24.26
CA ILE A 197 3.91 5.65 24.50
C ILE A 197 2.59 4.92 24.73
N SER A 198 1.65 5.52 25.48
CA SER A 198 0.30 4.99 25.67
C SER A 198 -0.45 4.85 24.35
N LEU A 199 -0.46 5.87 23.49
CA LEU A 199 -1.03 5.82 22.13
C LEU A 199 -0.35 4.74 21.27
N LYS A 200 1.00 4.69 21.30
CA LYS A 200 1.76 3.71 20.53
C LYS A 200 1.47 2.26 20.96
N SER A 201 1.09 2.00 22.21
CA SER A 201 0.76 0.66 22.68
C SER A 201 -0.45 0.05 21.96
N SER A 202 -1.34 0.90 21.40
CA SER A 202 -2.49 0.50 20.61
C SER A 202 -2.24 0.57 19.08
N LEU A 203 -1.05 0.97 18.66
CA LEU A 203 -0.67 1.13 17.25
C LEU A 203 0.01 -0.14 16.73
N ASN A 204 -0.47 -0.68 15.62
CA ASN A 204 0.07 -1.90 14.99
C ASN A 204 0.16 -3.09 15.97
N LEU A 205 1.38 -3.59 16.20
CA LEU A 205 1.66 -4.72 17.14
C LEU A 205 1.94 -4.25 18.57
N GLY A 206 1.72 -2.96 18.88
CA GLY A 206 1.97 -2.40 20.19
C GLY A 206 3.43 -2.02 20.47
N LEU A 207 3.82 -2.09 21.75
CA LEU A 207 5.16 -1.73 22.19
C LEU A 207 6.13 -2.90 21.97
N PRO A 208 7.34 -2.64 21.46
CA PRO A 208 8.44 -3.61 21.50
C PRO A 208 8.94 -3.80 22.95
N ASP A 209 9.58 -4.95 23.22
CA ASP A 209 9.94 -5.36 24.56
C ASP A 209 10.84 -4.35 25.30
N TYR A 210 11.78 -3.72 24.62
CA TYR A 210 12.62 -2.68 25.22
C TYR A 210 11.83 -1.47 25.74
N LEU A 211 10.68 -1.12 25.11
CA LEU A 211 9.79 -0.07 25.60
C LEU A 211 8.91 -0.56 26.74
N LYS A 212 8.40 -1.80 26.69
CA LYS A 212 7.63 -2.40 27.79
C LYS A 212 8.48 -2.46 29.06
N ASN A 213 9.75 -2.85 28.93
CA ASN A 213 10.68 -2.93 30.06
C ASN A 213 11.03 -1.54 30.63
N ALA A 214 11.17 -0.52 29.75
CA ALA A 214 11.46 0.85 30.20
C ALA A 214 10.24 1.56 30.80
N PHE A 215 9.01 1.14 30.42
CA PHE A 215 7.75 1.78 30.84
C PHE A 215 6.72 0.70 31.25
N PRO A 216 6.94 -0.05 32.34
CA PRO A 216 6.11 -1.21 32.71
C PRO A 216 4.67 -0.82 33.10
N ASN A 217 4.45 0.41 33.59
CA ASN A 217 3.17 0.89 34.10
C ASN A 217 2.34 1.67 33.04
N ILE A 218 2.65 1.53 31.75
CA ILE A 218 1.88 2.17 30.70
C ILE A 218 0.60 1.40 30.40
N PHE A 219 -0.53 2.08 30.49
CA PHE A 219 -1.82 1.58 30.02
C PHE A 219 -2.02 1.92 28.55
N ALA A 220 -2.50 0.94 27.79
CA ALA A 220 -2.87 1.16 26.39
C ALA A 220 -4.08 2.10 26.30
N LYS A 221 -4.01 3.10 25.44
CA LYS A 221 -5.16 3.95 25.11
C LYS A 221 -6.10 3.18 24.20
N ASP A 222 -7.41 3.41 24.32
CA ASP A 222 -8.38 2.76 23.47
C ASP A 222 -8.11 3.06 22.00
N ARG A 223 -8.26 2.04 21.16
CA ARG A 223 -8.10 2.17 19.72
C ARG A 223 -9.35 2.82 19.14
N PRO A 224 -9.23 3.86 18.28
CA PRO A 224 -10.38 4.46 17.61
C PRO A 224 -11.22 3.40 16.89
N GLU A 225 -12.53 3.47 17.03
CA GLU A 225 -13.45 2.58 16.34
C GLU A 225 -13.35 2.75 14.83
N TYR A 226 -13.54 1.65 14.13
CA TYR A 226 -13.53 1.59 12.69
C TYR A 226 -14.89 1.14 12.16
N PHE A 227 -15.43 1.90 11.21
CA PHE A 227 -16.64 1.56 10.49
C PHE A 227 -16.39 1.61 8.99
N PHE A 228 -16.66 0.51 8.30
CA PHE A 228 -16.56 0.46 6.84
C PHE A 228 -17.68 1.29 6.21
N LYS A 229 -17.34 2.30 5.41
CA LYS A 229 -18.28 3.25 4.78
C LYS A 229 -18.54 2.97 3.29
N GLY A 230 -18.06 1.84 2.78
CA GLY A 230 -18.14 1.51 1.36
C GLY A 230 -16.88 1.88 0.57
N ILE A 231 -16.86 1.50 -0.71
CA ILE A 231 -15.75 1.79 -1.63
C ILE A 231 -15.92 3.22 -2.17
N PRO A 232 -14.94 4.13 -1.94
CA PRO A 232 -15.11 5.55 -2.26
C PRO A 232 -14.91 5.86 -3.74
N ASP A 233 -14.03 5.12 -4.42
CA ASP A 233 -13.59 5.46 -5.77
C ASP A 233 -13.00 4.22 -6.49
N PRO A 234 -13.18 4.05 -7.80
CA PRO A 234 -12.61 2.92 -8.55
C PRO A 234 -11.08 2.89 -8.53
N PHE A 235 -10.40 4.02 -8.45
CA PHE A 235 -8.93 4.03 -8.32
C PHE A 235 -8.47 3.53 -6.96
N TRP A 236 -9.30 3.68 -5.89
CA TRP A 236 -9.00 3.02 -4.63
C TRP A 236 -8.92 1.50 -4.81
N VAL A 237 -9.89 0.90 -5.53
CA VAL A 237 -9.88 -0.55 -5.83
C VAL A 237 -8.62 -0.94 -6.60
N SER A 238 -8.28 -0.17 -7.62
CA SER A 238 -7.05 -0.40 -8.41
C SER A 238 -5.79 -0.35 -7.53
N GLY A 239 -5.68 0.66 -6.66
CA GLY A 239 -4.57 0.79 -5.72
C GLY A 239 -4.50 -0.39 -4.75
N PHE A 240 -5.63 -0.74 -4.13
CA PHE A 240 -5.73 -1.84 -3.17
C PHE A 240 -5.38 -3.19 -3.80
N ILE A 241 -5.91 -3.50 -4.99
CA ILE A 241 -5.60 -4.72 -5.73
C ILE A 241 -4.15 -4.73 -6.22
N SER A 242 -3.55 -3.58 -6.53
CA SER A 242 -2.11 -3.49 -6.85
C SER A 242 -1.23 -3.90 -5.67
N GLY A 243 -1.67 -3.74 -4.42
CA GLY A 243 -1.02 -4.26 -3.21
C GLY A 243 -1.43 -5.72 -2.92
N ASP A 244 -2.66 -5.94 -2.48
CA ASP A 244 -3.12 -7.22 -1.89
C ASP A 244 -3.80 -8.19 -2.87
N GLY A 245 -4.07 -7.78 -4.12
CA GLY A 245 -4.68 -8.67 -5.12
C GLY A 245 -3.69 -9.67 -5.71
N SER A 246 -4.19 -10.81 -6.18
CA SER A 246 -3.41 -11.86 -6.85
C SER A 246 -4.14 -12.37 -8.10
N PHE A 247 -3.54 -12.22 -9.28
CA PHE A 247 -4.01 -12.79 -10.53
C PHE A 247 -3.40 -14.17 -10.71
N GLN A 248 -4.25 -15.21 -10.72
CA GLN A 248 -3.81 -16.60 -10.69
C GLN A 248 -4.35 -17.39 -11.87
N ILE A 249 -3.52 -18.27 -12.44
CA ILE A 249 -3.92 -19.30 -13.37
C ILE A 249 -3.83 -20.65 -12.65
N VAL A 250 -4.99 -21.28 -12.46
CA VAL A 250 -5.11 -22.56 -11.76
C VAL A 250 -5.29 -23.68 -12.80
N LEU A 251 -4.49 -24.73 -12.70
CA LEU A 251 -4.55 -25.90 -13.56
C LEU A 251 -5.11 -27.07 -12.76
N ARG A 252 -6.02 -27.83 -13.38
CA ARG A 252 -6.44 -29.15 -12.87
C ARG A 252 -5.83 -30.22 -13.76
N ASN A 253 -5.04 -31.09 -13.15
CA ASN A 253 -4.24 -32.08 -13.90
C ASN A 253 -5.08 -33.18 -14.58
N SER A 254 -6.34 -33.42 -14.17
CA SER A 254 -7.16 -34.53 -14.70
C SER A 254 -7.63 -34.33 -16.12
N ASN A 255 -7.82 -33.08 -16.63
CA ASN A 255 -8.47 -32.85 -17.94
C ASN A 255 -7.94 -31.62 -18.67
N ASN A 256 -6.69 -31.18 -18.47
CA ASN A 256 -6.14 -29.93 -19.04
C ASN A 256 -7.00 -28.68 -18.76
N GLN A 257 -7.82 -28.74 -17.72
CA GLN A 257 -8.68 -27.60 -17.38
C GLN A 257 -7.88 -26.45 -16.79
N VAL A 258 -8.14 -25.27 -17.32
CA VAL A 258 -7.49 -24.02 -16.92
C VAL A 258 -8.55 -23.06 -16.35
N PHE A 259 -8.29 -22.51 -15.17
CA PHE A 259 -9.15 -21.55 -14.53
C PHE A 259 -8.37 -20.25 -14.25
N ALA A 260 -8.97 -19.14 -14.60
CA ALA A 260 -8.49 -17.84 -14.19
C ALA A 260 -9.13 -17.47 -12.84
N ARG A 261 -8.37 -16.82 -11.94
CA ARG A 261 -8.85 -16.41 -10.62
C ARG A 261 -8.23 -15.11 -10.20
N LEU A 262 -9.05 -14.17 -9.71
CA LEU A 262 -8.58 -13.04 -8.89
C LEU A 262 -8.82 -13.41 -7.42
N GLY A 263 -7.76 -13.41 -6.62
CA GLY A 263 -7.80 -13.69 -5.18
C GLY A 263 -7.36 -12.47 -4.36
N ILE A 264 -8.01 -12.25 -3.22
CA ILE A 264 -7.65 -11.26 -2.21
C ILE A 264 -7.69 -11.97 -0.87
N HIS A 265 -6.60 -11.91 -0.10
CA HIS A 265 -6.49 -12.58 1.20
C HIS A 265 -6.16 -11.55 2.28
N LEU A 266 -7.01 -11.44 3.29
CA LEU A 266 -6.88 -10.45 4.36
C LEU A 266 -7.05 -11.11 5.74
N HIS A 267 -6.71 -10.37 6.78
CA HIS A 267 -7.08 -10.75 8.14
C HIS A 267 -8.61 -10.69 8.30
N VAL A 268 -9.21 -11.56 9.13
CA VAL A 268 -10.67 -11.65 9.33
C VAL A 268 -11.32 -10.32 9.72
N ARG A 269 -10.60 -9.43 10.40
CA ARG A 269 -11.09 -8.10 10.76
C ARG A 269 -11.47 -7.24 9.54
N GLU A 270 -10.89 -7.51 8.36
CA GLU A 270 -11.14 -6.79 7.10
C GLU A 270 -12.30 -7.41 6.29
N ILE A 271 -13.13 -8.23 6.89
CA ILE A 271 -14.24 -8.93 6.20
C ILE A 271 -15.20 -7.96 5.51
N GLU A 272 -15.49 -6.82 6.13
CA GLU A 272 -16.39 -5.82 5.56
C GLU A 272 -15.84 -5.18 4.29
N VAL A 273 -14.52 -5.02 4.19
CA VAL A 273 -13.85 -4.57 2.96
C VAL A 273 -14.04 -5.59 1.84
N LEU A 274 -13.90 -6.90 2.13
CA LEU A 274 -14.13 -7.95 1.12
C LEU A 274 -15.60 -8.05 0.70
N LYS A 275 -16.54 -7.92 1.62
CA LYS A 275 -17.97 -7.82 1.31
C LYS A 275 -18.25 -6.59 0.45
N GLY A 276 -17.67 -5.43 0.79
CA GLY A 276 -17.76 -4.21 0.01
C GLY A 276 -17.23 -4.38 -1.42
N LEU A 277 -16.08 -5.02 -1.61
CA LEU A 277 -15.52 -5.33 -2.93
C LEU A 277 -16.43 -6.29 -3.73
N ALA A 278 -16.97 -7.33 -3.09
CA ALA A 278 -17.88 -8.24 -3.74
C ALA A 278 -19.17 -7.54 -4.19
N THR A 279 -19.75 -6.66 -3.37
CA THR A 279 -20.91 -5.84 -3.71
C THR A 279 -20.55 -4.84 -4.82
N TYR A 280 -19.41 -4.17 -4.73
CA TYR A 280 -18.94 -3.21 -5.73
C TYR A 280 -18.84 -3.81 -7.13
N PHE A 281 -18.31 -5.03 -7.23
CA PHE A 281 -18.24 -5.77 -8.49
C PHE A 281 -19.56 -6.49 -8.86
N LYS A 282 -20.65 -6.26 -8.13
CA LYS A 282 -21.96 -6.92 -8.35
C LYS A 282 -21.85 -8.45 -8.40
N LEU A 283 -21.03 -9.00 -7.51
CA LEU A 283 -20.80 -10.45 -7.44
C LEU A 283 -21.87 -11.18 -6.61
N TYR A 284 -22.79 -10.46 -5.99
CA TYR A 284 -23.97 -10.99 -5.32
C TYR A 284 -25.18 -10.87 -6.25
N ASN A 285 -25.99 -11.90 -6.33
CA ASN A 285 -27.36 -11.77 -6.77
C ASN A 285 -28.12 -11.12 -5.61
N ILE A 286 -28.32 -9.81 -5.68
CA ILE A 286 -29.30 -9.13 -4.82
C ILE A 286 -30.63 -9.52 -5.46
N GLU A 287 -31.33 -10.53 -4.91
CA GLU A 287 -32.76 -10.64 -5.18
C GLU A 287 -33.41 -9.38 -4.59
N PRO A 288 -34.21 -8.63 -5.39
CA PRO A 288 -34.93 -7.50 -4.86
C PRO A 288 -35.83 -8.03 -3.73
N SER A 289 -35.64 -7.51 -2.52
CA SER A 289 -36.53 -7.77 -1.40
C SER A 289 -37.95 -7.44 -1.88
N SER A 290 -38.86 -8.42 -1.84
CA SER A 290 -40.28 -8.21 -2.04
C SER A 290 -40.75 -7.05 -1.15
N PRO A 291 -41.75 -6.23 -1.61
CA PRO A 291 -42.17 -5.05 -0.88
C PRO A 291 -42.63 -5.42 0.53
N ALA A 292 -42.19 -4.63 1.48
CA ALA A 292 -42.36 -4.76 2.93
C ALA A 292 -43.79 -5.09 3.34
N LEU A 293 -43.96 -6.21 4.00
CA LEU A 293 -45.09 -6.50 4.88
C LEU A 293 -44.65 -6.15 6.32
N GLY A 294 -45.23 -5.09 6.86
CA GLY A 294 -45.34 -4.72 8.27
C GLY A 294 -44.18 -4.90 9.28
N PRO A 295 -44.14 -4.07 10.36
CA PRO A 295 -42.99 -4.02 11.27
C PRO A 295 -42.72 -5.28 12.11
N GLU A 296 -43.59 -6.29 12.13
CA GLU A 296 -43.35 -7.56 12.84
C GLU A 296 -42.59 -8.63 12.01
N ALA A 297 -42.37 -8.38 10.72
CA ALA A 297 -41.65 -9.30 9.82
C ALA A 297 -40.13 -9.01 9.76
N GLU A 298 -39.69 -7.82 10.22
CA GLU A 298 -38.25 -7.45 10.14
C GLU A 298 -37.33 -8.25 11.06
N ALA A 299 -37.86 -8.84 12.14
CA ALA A 299 -37.07 -9.64 13.07
C ALA A 299 -36.80 -11.09 12.60
N LYS A 300 -37.47 -11.57 11.55
CA LYS A 300 -37.37 -12.96 11.06
C LYS A 300 -36.79 -13.14 9.66
N GLN A 301 -36.50 -12.08 8.92
CA GLN A 301 -36.06 -12.15 7.50
C GLN A 301 -34.70 -11.51 7.19
N ALA A 302 -33.83 -11.38 8.15
CA ALA A 302 -32.39 -11.31 7.87
C ALA A 302 -31.83 -12.72 7.62
N LYS A 303 -32.47 -13.55 6.80
CA LYS A 303 -31.76 -14.57 6.04
C LYS A 303 -30.96 -13.82 4.98
N VAL A 304 -29.78 -13.38 5.36
CA VAL A 304 -28.68 -13.14 4.43
C VAL A 304 -28.51 -14.43 3.68
N THR A 305 -29.06 -14.50 2.46
CA THR A 305 -28.75 -15.58 1.52
C THR A 305 -27.24 -15.60 1.39
N GLU A 306 -26.61 -16.68 1.84
CA GLU A 306 -25.16 -16.83 1.84
C GLU A 306 -24.62 -16.39 0.48
N PRO A 307 -23.62 -15.50 0.45
CA PRO A 307 -23.03 -15.05 -0.81
C PRO A 307 -22.51 -16.28 -1.53
N ALA A 308 -23.06 -16.54 -2.70
CA ALA A 308 -22.74 -17.72 -3.48
C ALA A 308 -21.22 -17.88 -3.59
N LYS A 309 -20.62 -18.79 -2.80
CA LYS A 309 -19.27 -19.40 -2.88
C LYS A 309 -18.05 -18.50 -3.20
N LYS A 310 -18.13 -17.18 -3.10
CA LYS A 310 -17.07 -16.26 -3.50
C LYS A 310 -16.19 -15.76 -2.34
N ILE A 311 -16.74 -15.76 -1.12
CA ILE A 311 -15.99 -15.42 0.10
C ILE A 311 -15.79 -16.71 0.87
N SER A 312 -14.55 -17.11 1.06
CA SER A 312 -14.20 -18.29 1.86
C SER A 312 -13.47 -17.86 3.13
N PHE A 313 -13.83 -18.48 4.24
CA PHE A 313 -13.11 -18.37 5.49
C PHE A 313 -12.11 -19.51 5.56
N SER A 314 -10.81 -19.21 5.64
CA SER A 314 -9.82 -20.22 5.98
C SER A 314 -9.91 -20.47 7.50
N ALA A 315 -10.59 -21.55 7.89
CA ALA A 315 -10.59 -22.04 9.23
C ALA A 315 -9.33 -22.88 9.47
N PHE A 316 -8.61 -22.60 10.52
CA PHE A 316 -7.61 -23.46 11.17
C PHE A 316 -6.42 -23.95 10.33
N ASP A 317 -5.24 -23.49 10.67
CA ASP A 317 -4.02 -24.28 10.57
C ASP A 317 -3.98 -25.24 11.77
N GLN A 318 -4.33 -26.51 11.56
CA GLN A 318 -4.33 -27.55 12.59
C GLN A 318 -2.92 -27.93 13.08
N GLY A 319 -1.86 -27.42 12.42
CA GLY A 319 -0.47 -27.82 12.73
C GLY A 319 0.26 -26.92 13.74
N SER A 320 -0.11 -25.65 13.90
CA SER A 320 0.65 -24.68 14.71
C SER A 320 -0.02 -24.22 16.01
N GLY A 321 -1.24 -24.65 16.28
CA GLY A 321 -2.00 -24.23 17.48
C GLY A 321 -2.39 -22.73 17.48
N ARG A 322 -2.03 -21.95 16.43
CA ARG A 322 -2.42 -20.55 16.26
C ARG A 322 -3.66 -20.46 15.40
N GLN A 323 -4.70 -19.83 15.92
CA GLN A 323 -5.86 -19.45 15.11
C GLN A 323 -5.43 -18.41 14.08
N VAL A 324 -5.11 -18.82 12.85
CA VAL A 324 -4.92 -17.91 11.71
C VAL A 324 -6.30 -17.48 11.25
N LYS A 325 -6.75 -16.34 11.75
CA LYS A 325 -8.03 -15.74 11.35
C LYS A 325 -7.84 -14.98 10.04
N SER A 326 -7.87 -15.70 8.90
CA SER A 326 -7.82 -15.08 7.59
C SER A 326 -9.14 -15.29 6.83
N VAL A 327 -9.45 -14.36 5.93
CA VAL A 327 -10.61 -14.38 5.05
C VAL A 327 -10.14 -14.09 3.63
N SER A 328 -10.74 -14.75 2.63
CA SER A 328 -10.41 -14.53 1.24
C SER A 328 -11.64 -14.30 0.39
N LEU A 329 -11.54 -13.35 -0.56
CA LEU A 329 -12.44 -13.19 -1.68
C LEU A 329 -11.80 -13.81 -2.92
N GLN A 330 -12.47 -14.78 -3.55
CA GLN A 330 -12.01 -15.45 -4.77
C GLN A 330 -13.03 -15.30 -5.89
N ILE A 331 -12.64 -14.64 -6.97
CA ILE A 331 -13.44 -14.45 -8.16
C ILE A 331 -12.91 -15.43 -9.22
N SER A 332 -13.65 -16.51 -9.50
CA SER A 332 -13.24 -17.58 -10.42
C SER A 332 -14.25 -17.89 -11.51
N LYS A 333 -15.47 -17.33 -11.44
CA LYS A 333 -16.47 -17.48 -12.51
C LYS A 333 -15.97 -16.73 -13.75
N PHE A 334 -15.74 -17.46 -14.84
CA PHE A 334 -15.10 -16.93 -16.04
C PHE A 334 -15.86 -15.75 -16.66
N SER A 335 -17.20 -15.78 -16.67
CA SER A 335 -18.01 -14.65 -17.13
C SER A 335 -17.78 -13.37 -16.31
N ASP A 336 -17.61 -13.48 -14.99
CA ASP A 336 -17.37 -12.32 -14.13
C ASP A 336 -15.97 -11.75 -14.40
N ILE A 337 -14.99 -12.65 -14.65
CA ILE A 337 -13.62 -12.22 -14.99
C ILE A 337 -13.61 -11.45 -16.31
N VAL A 338 -14.24 -12.00 -17.36
CA VAL A 338 -14.20 -11.41 -18.70
C VAL A 338 -15.07 -10.17 -18.80
N ASN A 339 -16.25 -10.17 -18.16
CA ASN A 339 -17.25 -9.11 -18.36
C ASN A 339 -17.16 -7.99 -17.29
N ILE A 340 -16.51 -8.24 -16.14
CA ILE A 340 -16.43 -7.28 -15.04
C ILE A 340 -14.96 -6.95 -14.72
N ILE A 341 -14.15 -7.95 -14.36
CA ILE A 341 -12.81 -7.73 -13.81
C ILE A 341 -11.84 -7.17 -14.85
N ILE A 342 -11.79 -7.80 -16.04
CA ILE A 342 -10.88 -7.35 -17.11
C ILE A 342 -11.25 -5.95 -17.62
N PRO A 343 -12.53 -5.64 -17.94
CA PRO A 343 -12.92 -4.28 -18.32
C PRO A 343 -12.63 -3.24 -17.25
N PHE A 344 -12.88 -3.57 -15.98
CA PHE A 344 -12.61 -2.68 -14.86
C PHE A 344 -11.13 -2.28 -14.79
N PHE A 345 -10.20 -3.24 -14.81
CA PHE A 345 -8.77 -2.92 -14.75
C PHE A 345 -8.15 -2.45 -16.07
N ASN A 346 -8.88 -2.53 -17.19
CA ASN A 346 -8.51 -1.80 -18.41
C ASN A 346 -8.79 -0.30 -18.25
N GLN A 347 -9.87 0.07 -17.56
CA GLN A 347 -10.25 1.47 -17.30
C GLN A 347 -9.49 2.06 -16.11
N TYR A 348 -9.28 1.28 -15.05
CA TYR A 348 -8.59 1.65 -13.81
C TYR A 348 -7.35 0.77 -13.62
N PRO A 349 -6.19 1.13 -14.20
CA PRO A 349 -5.07 0.22 -14.37
C PRO A 349 -4.43 -0.23 -13.06
N ILE A 350 -4.04 -1.49 -13.01
CA ILE A 350 -3.07 -2.01 -12.02
C ILE A 350 -1.70 -1.40 -12.31
N VAL A 351 -1.00 -0.98 -11.27
CA VAL A 351 0.34 -0.38 -11.36
C VAL A 351 1.37 -1.26 -10.67
N GLY A 352 2.64 -1.07 -11.02
CA GLY A 352 3.75 -1.87 -10.50
C GLY A 352 3.93 -3.19 -11.25
N THR A 353 4.74 -4.09 -10.69
CA THR A 353 5.05 -5.41 -11.28
C THR A 353 3.79 -6.24 -11.49
N LYS A 354 2.79 -6.11 -10.64
CA LYS A 354 1.50 -6.81 -10.74
C LYS A 354 0.74 -6.48 -12.04
N SER A 355 1.00 -5.34 -12.66
CA SER A 355 0.43 -5.01 -13.98
C SER A 355 0.86 -5.99 -15.08
N LEU A 356 2.06 -6.57 -14.95
CA LEU A 356 2.55 -7.60 -15.87
C LEU A 356 1.80 -8.92 -15.65
N ASP A 357 1.51 -9.27 -14.39
CA ASP A 357 0.71 -10.44 -14.05
C ASP A 357 -0.71 -10.30 -14.58
N PHE A 358 -1.31 -9.11 -14.48
CA PHE A 358 -2.61 -8.83 -15.08
C PHE A 358 -2.58 -8.94 -16.61
N LYS A 359 -1.53 -8.46 -17.28
CA LYS A 359 -1.37 -8.62 -18.73
C LYS A 359 -1.30 -10.08 -19.14
N ASP A 360 -0.54 -10.90 -18.41
CA ASP A 360 -0.41 -12.33 -18.67
C ASP A 360 -1.72 -13.07 -18.34
N PHE A 361 -2.40 -12.68 -17.26
CA PHE A 361 -3.73 -13.16 -16.92
C PHE A 361 -4.74 -12.93 -18.05
N LYS A 362 -4.76 -11.74 -18.65
CA LYS A 362 -5.62 -11.43 -19.82
C LYS A 362 -5.32 -12.34 -21.00
N LYS A 363 -4.04 -12.50 -21.38
CA LYS A 363 -3.65 -13.38 -22.49
C LYS A 363 -4.17 -14.82 -22.29
N VAL A 364 -4.11 -15.33 -21.06
CA VAL A 364 -4.62 -16.67 -20.75
C VAL A 364 -6.14 -16.69 -20.80
N CYS A 365 -6.83 -15.64 -20.33
CA CYS A 365 -8.29 -15.55 -20.46
C CYS A 365 -8.75 -15.53 -21.92
N ASP A 366 -8.01 -14.86 -22.81
CA ASP A 366 -8.30 -14.87 -24.24
C ASP A 366 -8.16 -16.28 -24.84
N ILE A 367 -7.16 -17.05 -24.44
CA ILE A 367 -6.98 -18.44 -24.85
C ILE A 367 -8.09 -19.34 -24.28
N ILE A 368 -8.49 -19.14 -23.01
CA ILE A 368 -9.58 -19.90 -22.40
C ILE A 368 -10.90 -19.67 -23.15
N LYS A 369 -11.14 -18.44 -23.61
CA LYS A 369 -12.36 -18.06 -24.34
C LYS A 369 -12.53 -18.81 -25.66
N THR A 370 -11.43 -19.07 -26.40
CA THR A 370 -11.46 -19.83 -27.65
C THR A 370 -11.58 -21.35 -27.43
N LYS A 371 -11.28 -21.84 -26.21
CA LYS A 371 -11.24 -23.26 -25.84
C LYS A 371 -10.16 -24.09 -26.57
N ASP A 372 -9.30 -23.49 -27.36
CA ASP A 372 -8.26 -24.18 -28.14
C ASP A 372 -7.26 -24.96 -27.25
N HIS A 373 -7.10 -24.54 -25.99
CA HIS A 373 -6.26 -25.21 -25.00
C HIS A 373 -6.75 -26.64 -24.63
N LEU A 374 -8.03 -26.99 -24.92
CA LEU A 374 -8.58 -28.30 -24.62
C LEU A 374 -8.20 -29.30 -25.70
N THR A 375 -8.03 -28.86 -26.94
CA THR A 375 -7.78 -29.70 -28.13
C THR A 375 -6.33 -29.66 -28.60
N SER A 376 -5.60 -28.56 -28.36
CA SER A 376 -4.24 -28.36 -28.84
C SER A 376 -3.21 -28.38 -27.70
N PRO A 377 -2.33 -29.39 -27.61
CA PRO A 377 -1.26 -29.45 -26.63
C PRO A 377 -0.28 -28.26 -26.73
N SER A 378 -0.06 -27.72 -27.93
CA SER A 378 0.82 -26.55 -28.13
C SER A 378 0.25 -25.29 -27.47
N VAL A 379 -1.07 -25.09 -27.55
CA VAL A 379 -1.77 -23.97 -26.90
C VAL A 379 -1.76 -24.14 -25.38
N PHE A 380 -1.97 -25.35 -24.87
CA PHE A 380 -1.86 -25.64 -23.44
C PHE A 380 -0.44 -25.37 -22.92
N ASN A 381 0.60 -25.80 -23.63
CA ASN A 381 2.00 -25.53 -23.29
C ASN A 381 2.31 -24.01 -23.26
N LYS A 382 1.67 -23.22 -24.12
CA LYS A 382 1.78 -21.75 -24.08
C LYS A 382 1.23 -21.19 -22.76
N ILE A 383 0.08 -21.71 -22.27
CA ILE A 383 -0.46 -21.32 -20.95
C ILE A 383 0.52 -21.68 -19.83
N LEU A 384 1.11 -22.88 -19.86
CA LEU A 384 2.11 -23.32 -18.87
C LEU A 384 3.29 -22.36 -18.82
N LYS A 385 3.81 -21.97 -20.00
CA LYS A 385 4.92 -21.01 -20.10
C LYS A 385 4.55 -19.64 -19.53
N ILE A 386 3.34 -19.12 -19.81
CA ILE A 386 2.90 -17.86 -19.25
C ILE A 386 2.79 -17.98 -17.72
N LYS A 387 2.11 -19.01 -17.21
CA LYS A 387 1.93 -19.24 -15.77
C LYS A 387 3.27 -19.33 -15.04
N SER A 388 4.27 -20.01 -15.60
CA SER A 388 5.58 -20.16 -14.98
C SER A 388 6.34 -18.83 -14.80
N GLY A 389 5.95 -17.77 -15.52
CA GLY A 389 6.51 -16.43 -15.42
C GLY A 389 5.69 -15.47 -14.56
N MET A 390 4.61 -15.91 -13.92
CA MET A 390 3.69 -15.04 -13.15
C MET A 390 3.98 -15.05 -11.63
N ASN A 391 3.56 -13.99 -10.95
CA ASN A 391 3.60 -13.84 -9.49
C ASN A 391 5.02 -13.99 -8.92
N LEU A 392 5.22 -14.90 -7.96
CA LEU A 392 6.53 -15.11 -7.30
C LEU A 392 7.63 -15.56 -8.27
N ASN A 393 7.28 -16.18 -9.39
CA ASN A 393 8.23 -16.67 -10.39
C ASN A 393 8.68 -15.58 -11.38
N ARG A 394 8.11 -14.39 -11.32
CA ARG A 394 8.52 -13.25 -12.18
C ARG A 394 9.89 -12.73 -11.75
N LYS A 395 10.88 -12.92 -12.62
CA LYS A 395 12.26 -12.43 -12.45
C LYS A 395 12.38 -10.94 -12.75
#